data_82283a1592ad4800453a077061e0b032
#
_entry.id   82283a1592ad4800453a077061e0b032
#
_cell.length_a   1.000
_cell.length_b   1.000
_cell.length_c   1.000
_cell.angle_alpha   90.00
_cell.angle_beta   90.00
_cell.angle_gamma   90.00
#
_symmetry.space_group_name_H-M   'P 1'
#
loop_
_entity.id
_entity.type
_entity.pdbx_description
1 polymer ?
#
loop_
_entity_poly.entity_id
_entity_poly.type
_entity_poly.pdbx_seq_one_letter_code
_entity_poly.pdbx_strand_id
1 'polypeptide(L)'
;MSTQIKSRQPFYWGILHGINDLVAGFLLAGYTLTHNYSDSFLFISLYAILGFGGQLPVGFWLDKKKEIRFFAKISLFLLPLSVLLFFVSAEAAIISSGMASAFVHVTGGTICLQ
;
A
#
# COMPACT_ATOMS: atom_id res chain seq x y z
N MET A 1 22.43 -12.69 10.93
CA MET A 1 21.43 -11.71 11.42
C MET A 1 20.97 -12.20 12.79
N SER A 2 21.12 -11.37 13.84
CA SER A 2 20.80 -11.81 15.19
C SER A 2 19.30 -12.10 15.34
N THR A 3 18.97 -13.10 16.13
CA THR A 3 17.59 -13.52 16.43
C THR A 3 16.69 -12.36 16.91
N GLN A 4 17.28 -11.35 17.57
CA GLN A 4 16.55 -10.16 18.03
C GLN A 4 16.05 -9.25 16.88
N ILE A 5 16.75 -9.18 15.76
CA ILE A 5 16.32 -8.36 14.61
C ILE A 5 15.15 -9.04 13.91
N LYS A 6 15.15 -10.38 13.79
CA LYS A 6 14.03 -11.13 13.21
C LYS A 6 12.73 -10.98 14.00
N SER A 7 12.81 -10.92 15.35
CA SER A 7 11.62 -10.81 16.19
C SER A 7 10.92 -9.44 16.14
N ARG A 8 11.62 -8.37 15.69
CA ARG A 8 11.07 -7.01 15.60
C ARG A 8 10.48 -6.65 14.25
N GLN A 9 10.79 -7.41 13.20
CA GLN A 9 10.31 -7.12 11.84
C GLN A 9 8.78 -7.12 11.73
N PRO A 10 8.03 -8.09 12.29
CA PRO A 10 6.56 -8.06 12.24
C PRO A 10 5.97 -6.81 12.89
N PHE A 11 6.58 -6.32 13.99
CA PHE A 11 6.14 -5.09 14.65
C PHE A 11 6.28 -3.86 13.75
N TYR A 12 7.44 -3.69 13.10
CA TYR A 12 7.64 -2.56 12.18
C TYR A 12 6.72 -2.63 10.96
N TRP A 13 6.48 -3.84 10.42
CA TRP A 13 5.55 -4.02 9.32
C TRP A 13 4.09 -3.82 9.74
N GLY A 14 3.73 -4.15 10.98
CA GLY A 14 2.44 -3.82 11.56
C GLY A 14 2.21 -2.30 11.64
N ILE A 15 3.21 -1.54 12.07
CA ILE A 15 3.16 -0.07 12.08
C ILE A 15 3.01 0.46 10.65
N LEU A 16 3.82 -0.02 9.71
CA LEU A 16 3.75 0.40 8.30
C LEU A 16 2.39 0.10 7.69
N HIS A 17 1.81 -1.04 8.00
CA HIS A 17 0.46 -1.40 7.58
C HIS A 17 -0.59 -0.43 8.15
N GLY A 18 -0.52 -0.12 9.44
CA GLY A 18 -1.41 0.87 10.06
C GLY A 18 -1.28 2.26 9.44
N ILE A 19 -0.06 2.71 9.13
CA ILE A 19 0.19 3.98 8.43
C ILE A 19 -0.40 3.93 7.01
N ASN A 20 -0.23 2.83 6.29
CA ASN A 20 -0.81 2.65 4.96
C ASN A 20 -2.34 2.79 4.99
N ASP A 21 -3.00 2.14 5.95
CA ASP A 21 -4.46 2.18 6.08
C ASP A 21 -4.94 3.57 6.49
N LEU A 22 -4.20 4.25 7.37
CA LEU A 22 -4.49 5.63 7.76
C LEU A 22 -4.40 6.59 6.56
N VAL A 23 -3.35 6.49 5.75
CA VAL A 23 -3.16 7.29 4.54
C VAL A 23 -4.29 7.02 3.54
N ALA A 24 -4.59 5.75 3.28
CA ALA A 24 -5.67 5.37 2.38
C ALA A 24 -7.03 5.91 2.85
N GLY A 25 -7.34 5.74 4.13
CA GLY A 25 -8.56 6.27 4.74
C GLY A 25 -8.67 7.79 4.62
N PHE A 26 -7.58 8.52 4.87
CA PHE A 26 -7.52 9.96 4.72
C PHE A 26 -7.75 10.42 3.27
N LEU A 27 -7.07 9.79 2.30
CA LEU A 27 -7.20 10.13 0.89
C LEU A 27 -8.61 9.86 0.36
N LEU A 28 -9.18 8.69 0.69
CA LEU A 28 -10.53 8.32 0.27
C LEU A 28 -11.60 9.21 0.93
N ALA A 29 -11.48 9.48 2.23
CA ALA A 29 -12.39 10.37 2.93
C ALA A 29 -12.31 11.80 2.37
N GLY A 30 -11.12 12.34 2.15
CA GLY A 30 -10.91 13.66 1.55
C GLY A 30 -11.52 13.75 0.16
N TYR A 31 -11.36 12.70 -0.66
CA TYR A 31 -11.98 12.64 -1.98
C TYR A 31 -13.50 12.64 -1.93
N THR A 32 -14.10 11.84 -1.06
CA THR A 32 -15.58 11.74 -0.93
C THR A 32 -16.21 13.03 -0.42
N LEU A 33 -15.49 13.83 0.35
CA LEU A 33 -15.98 15.12 0.83
C LEU A 33 -15.97 16.22 -0.24
N THR A 34 -15.19 16.05 -1.30
CA THR A 34 -14.99 17.07 -2.34
C THR A 34 -15.57 16.70 -3.70
N HIS A 35 -15.99 15.45 -3.91
CA HIS A 35 -16.48 14.93 -5.17
C HIS A 35 -17.90 14.36 -5.03
N ASN A 36 -18.57 14.19 -6.17
CA ASN A 36 -19.90 13.61 -6.21
C ASN A 36 -19.88 12.10 -5.88
N TYR A 37 -21.04 11.53 -5.62
CA TYR A 37 -21.19 10.12 -5.24
C TYR A 37 -20.66 9.16 -6.31
N SER A 38 -20.91 9.44 -7.59
CA SER A 38 -20.49 8.56 -8.70
C SER A 38 -18.98 8.47 -8.79
N ASP A 39 -18.29 9.61 -8.74
CA ASP A 39 -16.83 9.66 -8.81
C ASP A 39 -16.20 9.05 -7.56
N SER A 40 -16.76 9.33 -6.38
CA SER A 40 -16.32 8.74 -5.12
C SER A 40 -16.42 7.21 -5.15
N PHE A 41 -17.57 6.68 -5.62
CA PHE A 41 -17.74 5.23 -5.76
C PHE A 41 -16.72 4.61 -6.73
N LEU A 42 -16.48 5.27 -7.87
CA LEU A 42 -15.51 4.81 -8.85
C LEU A 42 -14.10 4.70 -8.25
N PHE A 43 -13.63 5.76 -7.57
CA PHE A 43 -12.27 5.78 -7.04
C PHE A 43 -12.08 4.91 -5.80
N ILE A 44 -13.09 4.76 -4.95
CA ILE A 44 -13.08 3.78 -3.85
C ILE A 44 -12.97 2.36 -4.41
N SER A 45 -13.77 2.06 -5.44
CA SER A 45 -13.74 0.75 -6.10
C SER A 45 -12.39 0.49 -6.77
N LEU A 46 -11.85 1.49 -7.44
CA LEU A 46 -10.53 1.40 -8.08
C LEU A 46 -9.41 1.17 -7.04
N TYR A 47 -9.45 1.88 -5.91
CA TYR A 47 -8.54 1.63 -4.80
C TYR A 47 -8.63 0.18 -4.30
N ALA A 48 -9.84 -0.33 -4.10
CA ALA A 48 -10.05 -1.70 -3.64
C ALA A 48 -9.53 -2.74 -4.66
N ILE A 49 -9.78 -2.53 -5.95
CA ILE A 49 -9.28 -3.40 -7.02
C ILE A 49 -7.75 -3.39 -7.04
N LEU A 50 -7.11 -2.23 -6.95
CA LEU A 50 -5.65 -2.12 -6.93
C LEU A 50 -5.06 -2.68 -5.65
N GLY A 51 -5.62 -2.35 -4.48
CA GLY A 51 -5.10 -2.74 -3.18
C GLY A 51 -5.25 -4.24 -2.90
N PHE A 52 -6.42 -4.80 -3.18
CA PHE A 52 -6.68 -6.22 -2.94
C PHE A 52 -6.40 -7.09 -4.18
N GLY A 53 -6.91 -6.70 -5.35
CA GLY A 53 -6.68 -7.41 -6.60
C GLY A 53 -5.22 -7.37 -7.04
N GLY A 54 -4.53 -6.27 -6.77
CA GLY A 54 -3.11 -6.09 -7.06
C GLY A 54 -2.18 -6.99 -6.24
N GLN A 55 -2.65 -7.56 -5.13
CA GLN A 55 -1.84 -8.46 -4.31
C GLN A 55 -1.45 -9.75 -5.06
N LEU A 56 -2.34 -10.26 -5.91
CA LEU A 56 -2.06 -11.46 -6.71
C LEU A 56 -0.88 -11.26 -7.67
N PRO A 57 -0.89 -10.28 -8.59
CA PRO A 57 0.23 -10.07 -9.50
C PRO A 57 1.51 -9.65 -8.76
N VAL A 58 1.42 -8.86 -7.69
CA VAL A 58 2.58 -8.49 -6.87
C VAL A 58 3.17 -9.71 -6.17
N GLY A 59 2.33 -10.59 -5.60
CA GLY A 59 2.76 -11.83 -4.97
C GLY A 59 3.45 -12.76 -5.97
N PHE A 60 2.84 -12.96 -7.14
CA PHE A 60 3.46 -13.76 -8.22
C PHE A 60 4.81 -13.18 -8.68
N TRP A 61 4.91 -11.86 -8.78
CA TRP A 61 6.16 -11.18 -9.13
C TRP A 61 7.21 -11.36 -8.04
N LEU A 62 6.84 -11.23 -6.77
CA LEU A 62 7.74 -11.45 -5.64
C LEU A 62 8.26 -12.90 -5.63
N ASP A 63 7.40 -13.88 -5.83
CA ASP A 63 7.76 -15.30 -5.88
C ASP A 63 8.76 -15.60 -7.01
N LYS A 64 8.57 -14.95 -8.16
CA LYS A 64 9.46 -15.10 -9.32
C LYS A 64 10.81 -14.44 -9.11
N LYS A 65 10.85 -13.23 -8.54
CA LYS A 65 12.09 -12.44 -8.33
C LYS A 65 12.83 -12.84 -7.08
N LYS A 66 12.12 -13.27 -6.02
CA LYS A 66 12.67 -13.62 -4.69
C LYS A 66 13.47 -12.47 -4.02
N GLU A 67 13.23 -11.23 -4.44
CA GLU A 67 13.94 -10.03 -3.98
C GLU A 67 13.08 -9.20 -3.02
N ILE A 68 12.79 -9.75 -1.84
CA ILE A 68 11.91 -9.10 -0.86
C ILE A 68 12.35 -7.68 -0.49
N ARG A 69 13.66 -7.40 -0.48
CA ARG A 69 14.20 -6.07 -0.20
C ARG A 69 13.81 -5.03 -1.25
N PHE A 70 13.75 -5.45 -2.51
CA PHE A 70 13.30 -4.58 -3.61
C PHE A 70 11.82 -4.22 -3.44
N PHE A 71 10.98 -5.21 -3.13
CA PHE A 71 9.55 -4.97 -2.89
C PHE A 71 9.30 -4.12 -1.65
N ALA A 72 10.08 -4.31 -0.58
CA ALA A 72 10.03 -3.45 0.60
C ALA A 72 10.36 -1.99 0.26
N LYS A 73 11.37 -1.74 -0.57
CA LYS A 73 11.73 -0.38 -1.02
C LYS A 73 10.61 0.25 -1.85
N ILE A 74 9.97 -0.50 -2.75
CA ILE A 74 8.81 -0.01 -3.52
C ILE A 74 7.68 0.38 -2.58
N SER A 75 7.34 -0.46 -1.59
CA SER A 75 6.32 -0.17 -0.59
C SER A 75 6.60 1.15 0.15
N LEU A 76 7.84 1.30 0.62
CA LEU A 76 8.27 2.49 1.36
C LEU A 76 8.32 3.76 0.48
N PHE A 77 8.50 3.63 -0.82
CA PHE A 77 8.50 4.75 -1.77
C PHE A 77 7.08 5.15 -2.17
N LEU A 78 6.23 4.18 -2.49
CA LEU A 78 4.87 4.46 -2.98
C LEU A 78 3.99 5.14 -1.93
N LEU A 79 4.18 4.83 -0.65
CA LEU A 79 3.37 5.38 0.43
C LEU A 79 3.53 6.91 0.56
N PRO A 80 4.73 7.49 0.75
CA PRO A 80 4.90 8.93 0.77
C PRO A 80 4.60 9.57 -0.59
N LEU A 81 4.85 8.88 -1.70
CA LEU A 81 4.48 9.36 -3.03
C LEU A 81 2.97 9.59 -3.14
N SER A 82 2.15 8.71 -2.57
CA SER A 82 0.69 8.86 -2.56
C SER A 82 0.26 10.14 -1.84
N VAL A 83 0.90 10.47 -0.72
CA VAL A 83 0.64 11.71 0.02
C VAL A 83 1.05 12.94 -0.78
N LEU A 84 2.22 12.92 -1.42
CA LEU A 84 2.69 14.02 -2.25
C LEU A 84 1.81 14.24 -3.48
N LEU A 85 1.37 13.17 -4.12
CA LEU A 85 0.47 13.26 -5.28
C LEU A 85 -0.87 13.90 -4.94
N PHE A 86 -1.33 13.82 -3.70
CA PHE A 86 -2.58 14.47 -3.28
C PHE A 86 -2.59 15.98 -3.52
N PHE A 87 -1.44 16.64 -3.46
CA PHE A 87 -1.30 18.07 -3.74
C PHE A 87 -1.35 18.42 -5.22
N VAL A 88 -1.25 17.42 -6.11
CA VAL A 88 -1.27 17.58 -7.56
C VAL A 88 -2.57 17.03 -8.15
N SER A 89 -2.95 15.84 -7.76
CA SER A 89 -4.18 15.14 -8.20
C SER A 89 -4.59 14.13 -7.14
N ALA A 90 -5.80 14.30 -6.61
CA ALA A 90 -6.38 13.38 -5.65
C ALA A 90 -6.60 11.98 -6.25
N GLU A 91 -6.95 11.91 -7.55
CA GLU A 91 -7.12 10.66 -8.30
C GLU A 91 -5.80 9.88 -8.39
N ALA A 92 -4.72 10.57 -8.78
CA ALA A 92 -3.39 9.97 -8.83
C ALA A 92 -2.92 9.48 -7.46
N ALA A 93 -3.23 10.22 -6.40
CA ALA A 93 -2.93 9.83 -5.03
C ALA A 93 -3.66 8.54 -4.62
N ILE A 94 -4.94 8.41 -4.96
CA ILE A 94 -5.75 7.22 -4.66
C ILE A 94 -5.22 6.00 -5.43
N ILE A 95 -4.89 6.15 -6.70
CA ILE A 95 -4.31 5.07 -7.52
C ILE A 95 -2.96 4.62 -6.94
N SER A 96 -2.08 5.57 -6.65
CA SER A 96 -0.77 5.28 -6.04
C SER A 96 -0.91 4.61 -4.67
N SER A 97 -1.88 5.05 -3.84
CA SER A 97 -2.17 4.47 -2.53
C SER A 97 -2.69 3.03 -2.64
N GLY A 98 -3.55 2.73 -3.63
CA GLY A 98 -3.99 1.36 -3.91
C GLY A 98 -2.83 0.44 -4.29
N MET A 99 -1.94 0.92 -5.15
CA MET A 99 -0.72 0.18 -5.49
C MET A 99 0.19 -0.01 -4.27
N ALA A 100 0.41 1.04 -3.47
CA ALA A 100 1.20 0.96 -2.23
C ALA A 100 0.62 -0.10 -1.29
N SER A 101 -0.71 -0.13 -1.14
CA SER A 101 -1.41 -1.12 -0.31
C SER A 101 -1.11 -2.56 -0.76
N ALA A 102 -1.17 -2.84 -2.07
CA ALA A 102 -0.84 -4.17 -2.59
C ALA A 102 0.61 -4.59 -2.24
N PHE A 103 1.57 -3.70 -2.43
CA PHE A 103 2.97 -3.97 -2.10
C PHE A 103 3.22 -4.12 -0.60
N VAL A 104 2.61 -3.27 0.23
CA VAL A 104 2.74 -3.34 1.70
C VAL A 104 2.20 -4.66 2.23
N HIS A 105 1.02 -5.08 1.78
CA HIS A 105 0.40 -6.33 2.25
C HIS A 105 1.19 -7.57 1.84
N VAL A 106 1.57 -7.67 0.57
CA VAL A 106 2.33 -8.83 0.07
C VAL A 106 3.71 -8.92 0.71
N THR A 107 4.43 -7.79 0.77
CA THR A 107 5.77 -7.76 1.35
C THR A 107 5.73 -8.02 2.86
N GLY A 108 4.81 -7.34 3.57
CA GLY A 108 4.63 -7.51 5.01
C GLY A 108 4.21 -8.92 5.38
N GLY A 109 3.25 -9.51 4.66
CA GLY A 109 2.83 -10.89 4.85
C GLY A 109 3.98 -11.87 4.67
N THR A 110 4.78 -11.71 3.61
CA THR A 110 5.94 -12.56 3.35
C THR A 110 7.00 -12.44 4.44
N ILE A 111 7.28 -11.23 4.93
CA ILE A 111 8.27 -11.01 6.01
C ILE A 111 7.78 -11.61 7.33
N CYS A 112 6.49 -11.51 7.64
CA CYS A 112 5.93 -12.04 8.88
C CYS A 112 5.88 -13.58 8.91
N LEU A 113 5.87 -14.24 7.74
CA LEU A 113 5.86 -15.70 7.63
C LEU A 113 7.26 -16.34 7.61
N GLN A 114 8.33 -15.57 7.53
CA GLN A 114 9.74 -16.03 7.57
C GLN A 114 10.31 -16.05 9.01
#